data_1ff5ae9410f87b7dbf43e54396efff57
#
_entry.id   1ff5ae9410f87b7dbf43e54396efff57
#
_cell.length_a   1.000
_cell.length_b   1.000
_cell.length_c   1.000
_cell.angle_alpha   90.00
_cell.angle_beta   90.00
_cell.angle_gamma   90.00
#
_symmetry.space_group_name_H-M   'P 1'
#
loop_
_entity.id
_entity.type
_entity.pdbx_description
1 polymer ?
#
loop_
_entity_poly.entity_id
_entity_poly.type
_entity_poly.pdbx_seq_one_letter_code
_entity_poly.pdbx_strand_id
1 'polypeptide(L)'
;MNLRPEEISSIIKEQIKRYDSKIDVVDVGTVIQVGDGIARVHGLEKCMAGELLEFPGEVYGMALNLEEDNVGCVLMGSDKHIKEGDTVKRTGRIVEVPVGEEMIGRVVNALGQPIDGKGPINTDKRRPVEAVASGVIARESVSEPLQTGIKAIDSMFPIGRGQRELIIGDRQTGKTAIAVDTILNQKGEDVICIYVAIGQKRSTVAQIVSTLESRGAMDYTIVVSATASELAPVQYIAPYAGVAMGEEFMYNGKDVLIVYDDLSKHAVAYRAMSLLLRRPPGREAYPGDVFYLHSRLLERAAKVNDNYGGGSITALPIIETQAGDISAYIPTNVISITDGQIFLETELFFAGQRPAVNSGLSVSRVGGAAQIPAMKKVSGGLKLELAQYSELVAFSQFGSDLDKETQERLAQGERILEILKQPQYSPLPVEKQVMIIYAVTNKYLSDVPVERVKEFETEFLSYMEQNHPNVGKSVKETKKLEPEVEEELKTALAEFKKTFL
;
A
#
# COMPACT_ATOMS: atom_id res chain seq x y z
N MET A 1 33.77 18.12 -59.17
CA MET A 1 33.25 16.75 -59.53
C MET A 1 31.92 16.94 -60.19
N ASN A 2 31.83 16.70 -61.51
CA ASN A 2 30.55 16.76 -62.22
C ASN A 2 29.85 15.41 -62.05
N LEU A 3 28.80 15.38 -61.24
CA LEU A 3 27.92 14.21 -61.12
C LEU A 3 27.23 13.96 -62.46
N ARG A 4 27.27 12.72 -62.96
CA ARG A 4 26.59 12.37 -64.21
C ARG A 4 25.06 12.38 -63.98
N PRO A 5 24.25 12.72 -65.02
CA PRO A 5 22.78 12.77 -64.89
C PRO A 5 22.16 11.46 -64.37
N GLU A 6 22.78 10.32 -64.62
CA GLU A 6 22.38 9.00 -64.12
C GLU A 6 22.58 8.81 -62.63
N GLU A 7 23.66 9.37 -62.08
CA GLU A 7 23.95 9.34 -60.62
C GLU A 7 22.98 10.24 -59.84
N ILE A 8 22.62 11.41 -60.41
CA ILE A 8 21.62 12.31 -59.84
C ILE A 8 20.25 11.64 -59.88
N SER A 9 19.89 10.94 -60.98
CA SER A 9 18.66 10.19 -61.07
C SER A 9 18.53 9.02 -60.09
N SER A 10 19.67 8.34 -59.80
CA SER A 10 19.72 7.24 -58.82
C SER A 10 19.61 7.77 -57.39
N ILE A 11 20.27 8.90 -57.05
CA ILE A 11 20.18 9.55 -55.76
C ILE A 11 18.75 10.07 -55.51
N ILE A 12 18.11 10.67 -56.53
CA ILE A 12 16.70 11.13 -56.43
C ILE A 12 15.78 9.94 -56.28
N LYS A 13 15.97 8.84 -56.99
CA LYS A 13 15.18 7.61 -56.81
C LYS A 13 15.38 6.97 -55.44
N GLU A 14 16.57 7.03 -54.89
CA GLU A 14 16.86 6.52 -53.55
C GLU A 14 16.29 7.43 -52.46
N GLN A 15 16.34 8.76 -52.64
CA GLN A 15 15.66 9.70 -51.80
C GLN A 15 14.13 9.59 -51.87
N ILE A 16 13.55 9.39 -53.06
CA ILE A 16 12.12 9.13 -53.22
C ILE A 16 11.74 7.79 -52.62
N LYS A 17 12.55 6.73 -52.74
CA LYS A 17 12.32 5.47 -52.02
C LYS A 17 12.45 5.61 -50.50
N ARG A 18 13.30 6.50 -50.00
CA ARG A 18 13.37 6.83 -48.57
C ARG A 18 12.21 7.72 -48.12
N TYR A 19 11.65 8.52 -49.01
CA TYR A 19 10.43 9.31 -48.77
C TYR A 19 9.17 8.43 -48.87
N ASP A 20 9.25 7.29 -49.52
CA ASP A 20 8.16 6.29 -49.57
C ASP A 20 8.23 5.28 -48.42
N SER A 21 8.94 5.57 -47.33
CA SER A 21 8.55 5.07 -46.02
C SER A 21 7.18 5.75 -45.72
N LYS A 22 6.11 5.08 -46.07
CA LYS A 22 4.75 5.44 -45.71
C LYS A 22 4.73 5.78 -44.22
N ILE A 23 4.82 7.06 -43.91
CA ILE A 23 4.17 7.58 -42.72
C ILE A 23 2.69 7.36 -43.03
N ASP A 24 2.13 6.26 -42.53
CA ASP A 24 0.69 6.07 -42.63
C ASP A 24 0.09 7.30 -41.95
N VAL A 25 -0.60 8.13 -42.73
CA VAL A 25 -1.24 9.36 -42.26
C VAL A 25 -2.19 9.09 -41.09
N VAL A 26 -2.54 7.83 -40.89
CA VAL A 26 -3.37 7.28 -39.79
C VAL A 26 -2.63 7.20 -38.47
N ASP A 27 -1.32 7.25 -38.44
CA ASP A 27 -0.50 7.13 -37.23
C ASP A 27 0.03 8.47 -36.70
N VAL A 28 -0.37 9.58 -37.32
CA VAL A 28 0.06 10.94 -36.99
C VAL A 28 -1.16 11.84 -36.80
N GLY A 29 -1.17 12.57 -35.70
CA GLY A 29 -2.19 13.57 -35.38
C GLY A 29 -1.61 14.94 -35.15
N THR A 30 -2.47 15.94 -35.00
CA THR A 30 -2.11 17.33 -34.75
C THR A 30 -2.72 17.82 -33.45
N VAL A 31 -1.94 18.48 -32.60
CA VAL A 31 -2.41 19.11 -31.36
C VAL A 31 -3.36 20.26 -31.73
N ILE A 32 -4.60 20.18 -31.30
CA ILE A 32 -5.60 21.26 -31.48
C ILE A 32 -5.80 22.11 -30.23
N GLN A 33 -5.42 21.57 -29.04
CA GLN A 33 -5.45 22.29 -27.78
C GLN A 33 -4.45 21.64 -26.81
N VAL A 34 -3.74 22.44 -26.01
CA VAL A 34 -2.85 21.97 -24.95
C VAL A 34 -2.90 22.93 -23.76
N GLY A 35 -2.84 22.38 -22.54
CA GLY A 35 -2.76 23.13 -21.30
C GLY A 35 -3.07 22.28 -20.09
N ASP A 36 -2.51 22.64 -18.94
CA ASP A 36 -2.73 21.98 -17.65
C ASP A 36 -2.48 20.45 -17.66
N GLY A 37 -1.53 19.99 -18.48
CA GLY A 37 -1.21 18.57 -18.61
C GLY A 37 -2.20 17.76 -19.47
N ILE A 38 -3.09 18.41 -20.20
CA ILE A 38 -4.04 17.82 -21.14
C ILE A 38 -3.73 18.28 -22.54
N ALA A 39 -3.82 17.39 -23.53
CA ALA A 39 -3.79 17.72 -24.94
C ALA A 39 -4.99 17.12 -25.66
N ARG A 40 -5.52 17.83 -26.64
CA ARG A 40 -6.49 17.31 -27.62
C ARG A 40 -5.82 17.19 -28.96
N VAL A 41 -5.92 16.03 -29.56
CA VAL A 41 -5.21 15.68 -30.81
C VAL A 41 -6.23 15.27 -31.85
N HIS A 42 -6.18 15.87 -33.03
CA HIS A 42 -6.98 15.52 -34.18
C HIS A 42 -6.24 14.57 -35.11
N GLY A 43 -6.92 13.66 -35.78
CA GLY A 43 -6.34 12.81 -36.82
C GLY A 43 -5.75 11.47 -36.35
N LEU A 44 -6.04 11.04 -35.12
CA LEU A 44 -5.62 9.74 -34.59
C LEU A 44 -6.78 8.71 -34.61
N GLU A 45 -7.38 8.45 -35.76
CA GLU A 45 -8.59 7.64 -35.89
C GLU A 45 -8.47 6.19 -35.41
N LYS A 46 -7.27 5.62 -35.44
CA LYS A 46 -7.01 4.25 -34.98
C LYS A 46 -6.45 4.18 -33.57
N CYS A 47 -6.42 5.29 -32.82
CA CYS A 47 -5.88 5.33 -31.47
C CYS A 47 -6.70 4.45 -30.53
N MET A 48 -6.02 3.71 -29.67
CA MET A 48 -6.64 2.88 -28.64
C MET A 48 -6.73 3.65 -27.31
N ALA A 49 -7.74 3.33 -26.51
CA ALA A 49 -7.78 3.81 -25.13
C ALA A 49 -6.57 3.29 -24.33
N GLY A 50 -5.90 4.18 -23.60
CA GLY A 50 -4.67 3.85 -22.88
C GLY A 50 -3.42 3.78 -23.76
N GLU A 51 -3.53 4.11 -25.05
CA GLU A 51 -2.35 4.12 -25.94
C GLU A 51 -1.40 5.24 -25.56
N LEU A 52 -0.10 4.91 -25.60
CA LEU A 52 0.98 5.87 -25.42
C LEU A 52 1.18 6.66 -26.71
N LEU A 53 1.17 7.97 -26.62
CA LEU A 53 1.38 8.90 -27.72
C LEU A 53 2.68 9.68 -27.50
N GLU A 54 3.45 9.88 -28.57
CA GLU A 54 4.70 10.63 -28.54
C GLU A 54 4.47 12.06 -29.02
N PHE A 55 4.76 13.01 -28.14
CA PHE A 55 4.71 14.46 -28.39
C PHE A 55 6.10 15.00 -28.63
N PRO A 56 6.25 16.23 -29.19
CA PRO A 56 7.54 16.88 -29.33
C PRO A 56 8.28 17.02 -27.99
N GLY A 57 9.61 16.94 -28.02
CA GLY A 57 10.45 17.11 -26.83
C GLY A 57 10.49 15.87 -25.93
N GLU A 58 10.27 14.68 -26.49
CA GLU A 58 10.28 13.39 -25.75
C GLU A 58 9.23 13.33 -24.63
N VAL A 59 8.14 14.10 -24.77
CA VAL A 59 7.00 14.03 -23.86
C VAL A 59 6.05 12.94 -24.34
N TYR A 60 5.61 12.10 -23.42
CA TYR A 60 4.62 11.07 -23.67
C TYR A 60 3.27 11.48 -23.11
N GLY A 61 2.20 11.10 -23.81
CA GLY A 61 0.83 11.23 -23.34
C GLY A 61 0.07 9.91 -23.41
N MET A 62 -0.97 9.79 -22.63
CA MET A 62 -1.86 8.62 -22.67
C MET A 62 -3.24 9.05 -23.20
N ALA A 63 -3.74 8.34 -24.17
CA ALA A 63 -5.08 8.55 -24.71
C ALA A 63 -6.15 8.08 -23.72
N LEU A 64 -7.04 8.98 -23.29
CA LEU A 64 -8.11 8.67 -22.32
C LEU A 64 -9.52 8.85 -22.88
N ASN A 65 -9.76 9.91 -23.67
CA ASN A 65 -11.05 10.14 -24.32
C ASN A 65 -10.89 9.93 -25.82
N LEU A 66 -11.61 8.98 -26.37
CA LEU A 66 -11.69 8.76 -27.81
C LEU A 66 -13.03 9.37 -28.28
N GLU A 67 -12.96 10.56 -28.88
CA GLU A 67 -14.11 11.27 -29.45
C GLU A 67 -14.11 11.11 -30.99
N GLU A 68 -15.19 11.43 -31.63
CA GLU A 68 -15.35 11.26 -33.10
C GLU A 68 -14.29 12.04 -33.88
N ASP A 69 -14.00 13.28 -33.45
CA ASP A 69 -13.10 14.20 -34.14
C ASP A 69 -11.72 14.36 -33.50
N ASN A 70 -11.55 13.90 -32.27
CA ASN A 70 -10.33 14.12 -31.52
C ASN A 70 -10.09 13.08 -30.43
N VAL A 71 -8.83 13.02 -29.98
CA VAL A 71 -8.41 12.20 -28.85
C VAL A 71 -7.99 13.12 -27.73
N GLY A 72 -8.65 12.99 -26.57
CA GLY A 72 -8.24 13.65 -25.33
C GLY A 72 -7.13 12.85 -24.64
N CYS A 73 -5.97 13.46 -24.49
CA CYS A 73 -4.77 12.86 -23.93
C CYS A 73 -4.36 13.53 -22.63
N VAL A 74 -3.80 12.77 -21.72
CA VAL A 74 -3.13 13.28 -20.51
C VAL A 74 -1.63 13.18 -20.69
N LEU A 75 -0.91 14.27 -20.41
CA LEU A 75 0.53 14.35 -20.60
C LEU A 75 1.27 13.84 -19.35
N MET A 76 2.27 13.01 -19.55
CA MET A 76 3.12 12.45 -18.49
C MET A 76 4.44 13.21 -18.34
N GLY A 77 4.48 14.44 -18.82
CA GLY A 77 5.63 15.33 -18.77
C GLY A 77 5.18 16.77 -18.93
N SER A 78 6.15 17.71 -18.90
CA SER A 78 5.87 19.14 -19.01
C SER A 78 5.27 19.51 -20.38
N ASP A 79 4.14 20.20 -20.38
CA ASP A 79 3.45 20.72 -21.56
C ASP A 79 4.06 22.01 -22.11
N LYS A 80 5.06 22.60 -21.45
CA LYS A 80 5.64 23.92 -21.75
C LYS A 80 6.17 24.07 -23.18
N HIS A 81 6.57 22.97 -23.80
CA HIS A 81 7.17 22.97 -25.13
C HIS A 81 6.22 22.48 -26.22
N ILE A 82 5.01 22.04 -25.84
CA ILE A 82 4.00 21.55 -26.75
C ILE A 82 3.08 22.72 -27.16
N LYS A 83 2.82 22.85 -28.45
CA LYS A 83 2.01 23.92 -29.02
C LYS A 83 0.89 23.37 -29.90
N GLU A 84 -0.13 24.18 -30.09
CA GLU A 84 -1.14 23.92 -31.12
C GLU A 84 -0.49 23.85 -32.50
N GLY A 85 -0.87 22.87 -33.30
CA GLY A 85 -0.27 22.56 -34.59
C GLY A 85 0.89 21.56 -34.52
N ASP A 86 1.39 21.21 -33.36
CA ASP A 86 2.45 20.22 -33.21
C ASP A 86 1.97 18.82 -33.63
N THR A 87 2.91 18.05 -34.14
CA THR A 87 2.66 16.67 -34.61
C THR A 87 2.80 15.69 -33.46
N VAL A 88 1.80 14.80 -33.31
CA VAL A 88 1.77 13.72 -32.34
C VAL A 88 1.79 12.38 -33.07
N LYS A 89 2.59 11.43 -32.62
CA LYS A 89 2.70 10.10 -33.21
C LYS A 89 2.09 9.05 -32.29
N ARG A 90 1.37 8.10 -32.87
CA ARG A 90 0.97 6.87 -32.20
C ARG A 90 2.18 5.97 -31.99
N THR A 91 2.23 5.31 -30.85
CA THR A 91 3.24 4.28 -30.60
C THR A 91 2.73 2.86 -30.87
N GLY A 92 1.40 2.69 -31.00
CA GLY A 92 0.77 1.37 -31.10
C GLY A 92 0.88 0.54 -29.82
N ARG A 93 1.33 1.13 -28.72
CA ARG A 93 1.52 0.45 -27.42
C ARG A 93 0.69 1.14 -26.36
N ILE A 94 0.11 0.34 -25.46
CA ILE A 94 -0.47 0.86 -24.22
C ILE A 94 0.65 1.24 -23.25
N VAL A 95 0.37 2.10 -22.28
CA VAL A 95 1.34 2.51 -21.26
C VAL A 95 1.82 1.30 -20.47
N GLU A 96 3.12 1.11 -20.40
CA GLU A 96 3.77 -0.02 -19.74
C GLU A 96 4.95 0.46 -18.87
N VAL A 97 5.30 -0.33 -17.87
CA VAL A 97 6.43 -0.07 -16.97
C VAL A 97 7.43 -1.21 -16.98
N PRO A 98 8.72 -0.92 -16.74
CA PRO A 98 9.71 -1.97 -16.52
C PRO A 98 9.38 -2.74 -15.25
N VAL A 99 9.66 -4.04 -15.26
CA VAL A 99 9.41 -4.95 -14.14
C VAL A 99 10.58 -5.93 -13.99
N GLY A 100 10.67 -6.60 -12.86
CA GLY A 100 11.69 -7.61 -12.59
C GLY A 100 12.45 -7.34 -11.29
N GLU A 101 13.37 -8.23 -10.98
CA GLU A 101 14.19 -8.16 -9.76
C GLU A 101 15.10 -6.93 -9.74
N GLU A 102 15.46 -6.42 -10.91
CA GLU A 102 16.30 -5.24 -11.11
C GLU A 102 15.63 -3.95 -10.57
N MET A 103 14.31 -4.00 -10.33
CA MET A 103 13.54 -2.90 -9.72
C MET A 103 13.71 -2.85 -8.18
N ILE A 104 14.10 -3.95 -7.55
CA ILE A 104 14.24 -4.02 -6.09
C ILE A 104 15.37 -3.10 -5.63
N GLY A 105 15.14 -2.37 -4.55
CA GLY A 105 16.09 -1.40 -4.02
C GLY A 105 16.12 -0.05 -4.73
N ARG A 106 15.23 0.15 -5.72
CA ARG A 106 15.20 1.36 -6.54
C ARG A 106 14.05 2.28 -6.15
N VAL A 107 14.29 3.58 -6.37
CA VAL A 107 13.27 4.63 -6.30
C VAL A 107 13.01 5.10 -7.72
N VAL A 108 11.76 4.94 -8.17
CA VAL A 108 11.35 5.23 -9.55
C VAL A 108 10.17 6.18 -9.60
N ASN A 109 9.98 6.84 -10.74
CA ASN A 109 8.77 7.60 -11.02
C ASN A 109 7.62 6.68 -11.48
N ALA A 110 6.46 7.26 -11.79
CA ALA A 110 5.27 6.52 -12.24
C ALA A 110 5.44 5.79 -13.59
N LEU A 111 6.47 6.11 -14.37
CA LEU A 111 6.82 5.41 -15.61
C LEU A 111 7.91 4.35 -15.40
N GLY A 112 8.33 4.10 -14.16
CA GLY A 112 9.38 3.16 -13.82
C GLY A 112 10.80 3.66 -14.11
N GLN A 113 10.99 4.95 -14.38
CA GLN A 113 12.31 5.55 -14.59
C GLN A 113 12.97 5.82 -13.24
N PRO A 114 14.26 5.49 -13.07
CA PRO A 114 14.98 5.70 -11.82
C PRO A 114 15.17 7.19 -11.50
N ILE A 115 14.91 7.55 -10.25
CA ILE A 115 15.09 8.92 -9.72
C ILE A 115 16.01 8.95 -8.49
N ASP A 116 16.67 7.83 -8.19
CA ASP A 116 17.53 7.62 -7.03
C ASP A 116 19.02 7.90 -7.28
N GLY A 117 19.38 8.28 -8.51
CA GLY A 117 20.78 8.54 -8.88
C GLY A 117 21.67 7.29 -8.98
N LYS A 118 21.10 6.08 -8.86
CA LYS A 118 21.85 4.81 -8.94
C LYS A 118 22.06 4.28 -10.38
N GLY A 119 21.81 5.13 -11.38
CA GLY A 119 21.95 4.78 -12.79
C GLY A 119 20.73 4.06 -13.40
N PRO A 120 20.79 3.68 -14.68
CA PRO A 120 19.67 3.06 -15.38
C PRO A 120 19.33 1.68 -14.81
N ILE A 121 18.07 1.27 -14.99
CA ILE A 121 17.58 -0.06 -14.63
C ILE A 121 17.59 -0.90 -15.91
N ASN A 122 18.41 -1.96 -15.94
CA ASN A 122 18.58 -2.81 -17.10
C ASN A 122 17.66 -4.03 -16.99
N THR A 123 16.43 -3.88 -17.46
CA THR A 123 15.47 -4.98 -17.61
C THR A 123 14.77 -4.87 -18.95
N ASP A 124 14.62 -6.00 -19.62
CA ASP A 124 13.87 -6.11 -20.88
C ASP A 124 12.39 -6.43 -20.66
N LYS A 125 12.03 -6.78 -19.43
CA LYS A 125 10.66 -7.13 -19.07
C LYS A 125 9.82 -5.89 -18.85
N ARG A 126 8.61 -5.90 -19.42
CA ARG A 126 7.63 -4.83 -19.26
C ARG A 126 6.23 -5.40 -19.02
N ARG A 127 5.42 -4.66 -18.27
CA ARG A 127 4.01 -4.98 -18.07
C ARG A 127 3.15 -3.74 -18.31
N PRO A 128 1.96 -3.91 -18.90
CA PRO A 128 1.01 -2.82 -19.03
C PRO A 128 0.58 -2.34 -17.64
N VAL A 129 0.48 -1.03 -17.46
CA VAL A 129 0.06 -0.43 -16.17
C VAL A 129 -1.40 -0.73 -15.88
N GLU A 130 -2.25 -0.73 -16.91
CA GLU A 130 -3.64 -1.15 -16.80
C GLU A 130 -3.78 -2.60 -17.28
N ALA A 131 -4.20 -3.47 -16.38
CA ALA A 131 -4.43 -4.88 -16.62
C ALA A 131 -5.71 -5.33 -15.91
N VAL A 132 -6.36 -6.33 -16.48
CA VAL A 132 -7.53 -6.96 -15.85
C VAL A 132 -7.06 -7.79 -14.67
N ALA A 133 -7.75 -7.65 -13.53
CA ALA A 133 -7.49 -8.45 -12.35
C ALA A 133 -7.70 -9.94 -12.61
N SER A 134 -7.01 -10.79 -11.83
CA SER A 134 -7.16 -12.24 -11.88
C SER A 134 -8.63 -12.65 -11.67
N GLY A 135 -9.12 -13.57 -12.51
CA GLY A 135 -10.49 -14.11 -12.41
C GLY A 135 -10.71 -14.99 -11.18
N VAL A 136 -11.95 -15.30 -10.88
CA VAL A 136 -12.34 -16.11 -9.69
C VAL A 136 -11.64 -17.47 -9.65
N ILE A 137 -11.48 -18.14 -10.80
CA ILE A 137 -10.87 -19.48 -10.89
C ILE A 137 -9.36 -19.43 -10.59
N ALA A 138 -8.71 -18.28 -10.84
CA ALA A 138 -7.28 -18.12 -10.58
C ALA A 138 -6.97 -17.83 -9.11
N ARG A 139 -7.97 -17.49 -8.29
CA ARG A 139 -7.79 -17.08 -6.90
C ARG A 139 -7.87 -18.25 -5.95
N GLU A 140 -7.16 -18.11 -4.84
CA GLU A 140 -7.20 -18.98 -3.68
C GLU A 140 -7.63 -18.19 -2.45
N SER A 141 -8.21 -18.88 -1.47
CA SER A 141 -8.62 -18.25 -0.22
C SER A 141 -7.42 -17.80 0.61
N VAL A 142 -7.52 -16.62 1.19
CA VAL A 142 -6.49 -16.05 2.07
C VAL A 142 -6.47 -16.83 3.40
N SER A 143 -5.34 -17.47 3.69
CA SER A 143 -5.16 -18.31 4.90
C SER A 143 -3.78 -18.15 5.54
N GLU A 144 -2.84 -17.49 4.87
CA GLU A 144 -1.50 -17.27 5.40
C GLU A 144 -1.37 -15.87 5.99
N PRO A 145 -0.82 -15.69 7.21
CA PRO A 145 -0.66 -14.38 7.81
C PRO A 145 0.42 -13.55 7.10
N LEU A 146 0.14 -12.25 6.96
CA LEU A 146 1.14 -11.23 6.72
C LEU A 146 1.32 -10.48 8.03
N GLN A 147 2.43 -10.75 8.72
CA GLN A 147 2.69 -10.16 10.02
C GLN A 147 3.07 -8.67 9.87
N THR A 148 2.33 -7.79 10.52
CA THR A 148 2.64 -6.35 10.51
C THR A 148 3.72 -5.98 11.51
N GLY A 149 3.95 -6.81 12.51
CA GLY A 149 4.82 -6.51 13.64
C GLY A 149 4.19 -5.56 14.66
N ILE A 150 2.91 -5.22 14.49
CA ILE A 150 2.16 -4.29 15.36
C ILE A 150 1.19 -5.09 16.19
N LYS A 151 1.40 -5.12 17.51
CA LYS A 151 0.62 -5.93 18.45
C LYS A 151 -0.88 -5.73 18.32
N ALA A 152 -1.33 -4.49 18.22
CA ALA A 152 -2.76 -4.15 18.12
C ALA A 152 -3.40 -4.71 16.84
N ILE A 153 -2.64 -4.76 15.74
CA ILE A 153 -3.14 -5.23 14.44
C ILE A 153 -3.08 -6.76 14.38
N ASP A 154 -1.91 -7.34 14.59
CA ASP A 154 -1.70 -8.79 14.44
C ASP A 154 -2.55 -9.61 15.42
N SER A 155 -2.90 -9.05 16.59
CA SER A 155 -3.76 -9.71 17.58
C SER A 155 -5.25 -9.59 17.31
N MET A 156 -5.73 -8.42 16.84
CA MET A 156 -7.18 -8.14 16.75
C MET A 156 -7.70 -8.04 15.32
N PHE A 157 -6.87 -7.59 14.38
CA PHE A 157 -7.23 -7.31 12.99
C PHE A 157 -6.19 -7.90 12.02
N PRO A 158 -5.97 -9.22 12.08
CA PRO A 158 -4.89 -9.84 11.31
C PRO A 158 -5.08 -9.66 9.82
N ILE A 159 -3.96 -9.49 9.13
CA ILE A 159 -3.89 -9.32 7.69
C ILE A 159 -3.31 -10.60 7.09
N GLY A 160 -3.94 -11.11 6.04
CA GLY A 160 -3.47 -12.28 5.31
C GLY A 160 -2.81 -11.92 3.99
N ARG A 161 -1.94 -12.80 3.51
CA ARG A 161 -1.29 -12.67 2.19
C ARG A 161 -2.33 -12.76 1.08
N GLY A 162 -2.47 -11.68 0.31
CA GLY A 162 -3.51 -11.54 -0.70
C GLY A 162 -4.73 -10.72 -0.27
N GLN A 163 -4.78 -10.26 0.97
CA GLN A 163 -5.86 -9.41 1.51
C GLN A 163 -5.67 -7.94 1.14
N ARG A 164 -6.78 -7.22 1.06
CA ARG A 164 -6.83 -5.75 0.94
C ARG A 164 -7.31 -5.18 2.26
N GLU A 165 -6.42 -4.56 3.02
CA GLU A 165 -6.78 -3.97 4.32
C GLU A 165 -6.55 -2.46 4.28
N LEU A 166 -7.63 -1.70 4.44
CA LEU A 166 -7.60 -0.25 4.40
C LEU A 166 -7.03 0.33 5.71
N ILE A 167 -6.10 1.28 5.61
CA ILE A 167 -5.68 2.11 6.74
C ILE A 167 -6.33 3.48 6.57
N ILE A 168 -7.21 3.85 7.49
CA ILE A 168 -8.03 5.06 7.38
C ILE A 168 -7.99 5.90 8.66
N GLY A 169 -7.97 7.21 8.52
CA GLY A 169 -7.98 8.15 9.63
C GLY A 169 -7.57 9.57 9.21
N ASP A 170 -7.66 10.50 10.11
CA ASP A 170 -7.30 11.90 9.88
C ASP A 170 -5.80 12.10 9.65
N ARG A 171 -5.41 13.32 9.29
CA ARG A 171 -3.99 13.67 9.13
C ARG A 171 -3.21 13.41 10.41
N GLN A 172 -1.97 12.93 10.28
CA GLN A 172 -1.03 12.73 11.38
C GLN A 172 -1.49 11.75 12.48
N THR A 173 -2.43 10.85 12.19
CA THR A 173 -2.86 9.79 13.11
C THR A 173 -1.97 8.53 13.09
N GLY A 174 -0.93 8.51 12.25
CA GLY A 174 0.03 7.41 12.19
C GLY A 174 -0.20 6.40 11.04
N LYS A 175 -1.03 6.71 10.04
CA LYS A 175 -1.30 5.82 8.89
C LYS A 175 -0.03 5.35 8.18
N THR A 176 0.79 6.29 7.75
CA THR A 176 2.09 6.00 7.09
C THR A 176 3.03 5.24 8.02
N ALA A 177 3.01 5.52 9.33
CA ALA A 177 3.83 4.80 10.30
C ALA A 177 3.50 3.31 10.35
N ILE A 178 2.21 2.95 10.38
CA ILE A 178 1.76 1.56 10.32
C ILE A 178 2.25 0.88 9.03
N ALA A 179 2.11 1.56 7.89
CA ALA A 179 2.55 1.01 6.61
C ALA A 179 4.07 0.79 6.57
N VAL A 180 4.86 1.74 7.04
CA VAL A 180 6.32 1.63 7.11
C VAL A 180 6.75 0.53 8.09
N ASP A 181 6.15 0.45 9.28
CA ASP A 181 6.44 -0.61 10.24
C ASP A 181 6.11 -2.00 9.68
N THR A 182 5.02 -2.12 8.93
CA THR A 182 4.67 -3.36 8.23
C THR A 182 5.74 -3.74 7.20
N ILE A 183 6.26 -2.79 6.43
CA ILE A 183 7.38 -3.03 5.50
C ILE A 183 8.64 -3.46 6.27
N LEU A 184 8.99 -2.77 7.34
CA LEU A 184 10.16 -3.11 8.16
C LEU A 184 10.08 -4.52 8.73
N ASN A 185 8.88 -4.98 9.07
CA ASN A 185 8.65 -6.32 9.61
C ASN A 185 8.79 -7.45 8.58
N GLN A 186 8.81 -7.14 7.29
CA GLN A 186 8.96 -8.15 6.23
C GLN A 186 10.40 -8.63 6.04
N LYS A 187 11.35 -8.09 6.79
CA LYS A 187 12.76 -8.52 6.72
C LYS A 187 12.90 -10.01 7.05
N GLY A 188 13.32 -10.80 6.05
CA GLY A 188 13.49 -12.24 6.19
C GLY A 188 12.21 -13.08 6.03
N GLU A 189 11.07 -12.47 5.65
CA GLU A 189 9.78 -13.15 5.47
C GLU A 189 9.50 -13.53 4.00
N ASP A 190 10.49 -13.36 3.10
CA ASP A 190 10.37 -13.61 1.65
C ASP A 190 9.20 -12.86 1.00
N VAL A 191 8.97 -11.63 1.42
CA VAL A 191 7.95 -10.72 0.90
C VAL A 191 8.62 -9.53 0.23
N ILE A 192 8.26 -9.26 -1.02
CA ILE A 192 8.71 -8.07 -1.75
C ILE A 192 7.75 -6.93 -1.44
N CYS A 193 8.29 -5.79 -1.04
CA CYS A 193 7.49 -4.62 -0.69
C CYS A 193 7.51 -3.58 -1.80
N ILE A 194 6.37 -2.94 -2.02
CA ILE A 194 6.24 -1.80 -2.95
C ILE A 194 5.57 -0.66 -2.20
N TYR A 195 6.26 0.47 -2.08
CA TYR A 195 5.69 1.67 -1.49
C TYR A 195 5.39 2.68 -2.59
N VAL A 196 4.11 2.99 -2.79
CA VAL A 196 3.66 3.95 -3.79
C VAL A 196 3.28 5.26 -3.10
N ALA A 197 4.11 6.29 -3.26
CA ALA A 197 3.86 7.64 -2.77
C ALA A 197 3.06 8.44 -3.81
N ILE A 198 1.85 8.85 -3.45
CA ILE A 198 0.93 9.55 -4.35
C ILE A 198 0.64 10.94 -3.79
N GLY A 199 1.04 11.99 -4.50
CA GLY A 199 0.81 13.37 -4.10
C GLY A 199 1.46 13.77 -2.76
N GLN A 200 2.47 13.04 -2.31
CA GLN A 200 3.25 13.33 -1.11
C GLN A 200 4.29 14.43 -1.37
N LYS A 201 4.72 15.13 -0.32
CA LYS A 201 5.83 16.08 -0.41
C LYS A 201 7.14 15.33 -0.69
N ARG A 202 8.01 15.87 -1.52
CA ARG A 202 9.35 15.28 -1.81
C ARG A 202 10.15 15.00 -0.54
N SER A 203 10.10 15.92 0.44
CA SER A 203 10.78 15.75 1.73
C SER A 203 10.25 14.54 2.52
N THR A 204 8.94 14.29 2.48
CA THR A 204 8.32 13.14 3.15
C THR A 204 8.77 11.84 2.48
N VAL A 205 8.75 11.78 1.15
CA VAL A 205 9.23 10.60 0.41
C VAL A 205 10.71 10.33 0.69
N ALA A 206 11.55 11.37 0.66
CA ALA A 206 12.98 11.26 0.97
C ALA A 206 13.22 10.74 2.39
N GLN A 207 12.44 11.19 3.37
CA GLN A 207 12.52 10.71 4.75
C GLN A 207 12.12 9.23 4.89
N ILE A 208 11.07 8.80 4.19
CA ILE A 208 10.65 7.39 4.17
C ILE A 208 11.74 6.51 3.54
N VAL A 209 12.27 6.91 2.38
CA VAL A 209 13.37 6.19 1.72
C VAL A 209 14.58 6.08 2.65
N SER A 210 15.00 7.18 3.28
CA SER A 210 16.11 7.18 4.23
C SER A 210 15.85 6.26 5.43
N THR A 211 14.61 6.21 5.93
CA THR A 211 14.21 5.30 7.01
C THR A 211 14.31 3.84 6.57
N LEU A 212 13.81 3.51 5.37
CA LEU A 212 13.90 2.17 4.81
C LEU A 212 15.35 1.74 4.57
N GLU A 213 16.19 2.64 4.01
CA GLU A 213 17.62 2.38 3.79
C GLU A 213 18.37 2.13 5.10
N SER A 214 18.19 3.00 6.10
CA SER A 214 18.88 2.89 7.39
C SER A 214 18.53 1.61 8.17
N ARG A 215 17.38 1.01 7.87
CA ARG A 215 16.90 -0.25 8.47
C ARG A 215 17.16 -1.48 7.58
N GLY A 216 17.76 -1.30 6.39
CA GLY A 216 18.03 -2.37 5.43
C GLY A 216 16.77 -2.91 4.75
N ALA A 217 15.68 -2.15 4.74
CA ALA A 217 14.43 -2.55 4.10
C ALA A 217 14.42 -2.29 2.59
N MET A 218 15.32 -1.46 2.07
CA MET A 218 15.46 -1.26 0.63
C MET A 218 15.95 -2.52 -0.10
N ASP A 219 16.55 -3.49 0.60
CA ASP A 219 17.00 -4.75 0.00
C ASP A 219 15.85 -5.61 -0.57
N TYR A 220 14.62 -5.33 -0.16
CA TYR A 220 13.41 -6.03 -0.62
C TYR A 220 12.26 -5.07 -0.97
N THR A 221 12.56 -3.77 -1.14
CA THR A 221 11.51 -2.74 -1.36
C THR A 221 11.75 -1.98 -2.65
N ILE A 222 10.67 -1.74 -3.41
CA ILE A 222 10.60 -0.81 -4.54
C ILE A 222 9.80 0.41 -4.09
N VAL A 223 10.29 1.62 -4.39
CA VAL A 223 9.57 2.87 -4.13
C VAL A 223 9.14 3.50 -5.44
N VAL A 224 7.84 3.69 -5.62
CA VAL A 224 7.26 4.42 -6.76
C VAL A 224 6.81 5.78 -6.27
N SER A 225 7.36 6.86 -6.83
CA SER A 225 7.10 8.22 -6.36
C SER A 225 6.42 9.07 -7.42
N ALA A 226 5.24 9.60 -7.08
CA ALA A 226 4.55 10.65 -7.80
C ALA A 226 4.22 11.78 -6.81
N THR A 227 5.12 12.76 -6.72
CA THR A 227 5.04 13.81 -5.70
C THR A 227 3.96 14.85 -5.98
N ALA A 228 3.61 15.66 -4.98
CA ALA A 228 2.60 16.71 -5.09
C ALA A 228 2.95 17.83 -6.10
N SER A 229 4.22 17.93 -6.53
CA SER A 229 4.66 18.87 -7.55
C SER A 229 4.55 18.35 -8.97
N GLU A 230 4.16 17.11 -9.14
CA GLU A 230 3.98 16.49 -10.45
C GLU A 230 2.54 16.66 -10.95
N LEU A 231 2.36 16.57 -12.27
CA LEU A 231 1.05 16.72 -12.90
C LEU A 231 0.09 15.61 -12.44
N ALA A 232 -1.21 15.91 -12.44
CA ALA A 232 -2.24 14.95 -12.05
C ALA A 232 -2.18 13.60 -12.80
N PRO A 233 -1.88 13.54 -14.09
CA PRO A 233 -1.71 12.29 -14.82
C PRO A 233 -0.63 11.36 -14.24
N VAL A 234 0.49 11.91 -13.78
CA VAL A 234 1.58 11.14 -13.18
C VAL A 234 1.14 10.54 -11.85
N GLN A 235 0.41 11.33 -11.04
CA GLN A 235 -0.16 10.84 -9.78
C GLN A 235 -1.25 9.78 -10.02
N TYR A 236 -2.03 9.92 -11.08
CA TYR A 236 -3.05 8.95 -11.47
C TYR A 236 -2.45 7.58 -11.82
N ILE A 237 -1.36 7.56 -12.60
CA ILE A 237 -0.79 6.30 -13.10
C ILE A 237 0.06 5.57 -12.07
N ALA A 238 0.61 6.28 -11.06
CA ALA A 238 1.55 5.73 -10.10
C ALA A 238 1.08 4.45 -9.38
N PRO A 239 -0.14 4.35 -8.83
CA PRO A 239 -0.58 3.13 -8.17
C PRO A 239 -0.75 1.95 -9.15
N TYR A 240 -1.16 2.20 -10.39
CA TYR A 240 -1.23 1.17 -11.43
C TYR A 240 0.15 0.69 -11.86
N ALA A 241 1.14 1.59 -11.93
CA ALA A 241 2.53 1.25 -12.17
C ALA A 241 3.08 0.34 -11.05
N GLY A 242 2.82 0.70 -9.79
CA GLY A 242 3.23 -0.09 -8.64
C GLY A 242 2.66 -1.49 -8.63
N VAL A 243 1.35 -1.63 -8.88
CA VAL A 243 0.72 -2.96 -8.89
C VAL A 243 1.17 -3.79 -10.09
N ALA A 244 1.44 -3.18 -11.24
CA ALA A 244 2.00 -3.88 -12.41
C ALA A 244 3.39 -4.47 -12.10
N MET A 245 4.23 -3.74 -11.34
CA MET A 245 5.50 -4.27 -10.83
C MET A 245 5.28 -5.44 -9.87
N GLY A 246 4.29 -5.33 -8.98
CA GLY A 246 3.94 -6.40 -8.03
C GLY A 246 3.40 -7.66 -8.70
N GLU A 247 2.62 -7.53 -9.76
CA GLU A 247 2.08 -8.67 -10.51
C GLU A 247 3.15 -9.54 -11.16
N GLU A 248 4.29 -8.95 -11.57
CA GLU A 248 5.41 -9.72 -12.08
C GLU A 248 5.90 -10.73 -11.04
N PHE A 249 6.01 -10.31 -9.79
CA PHE A 249 6.43 -11.19 -8.70
C PHE A 249 5.34 -12.18 -8.29
N MET A 250 4.09 -11.73 -8.20
CA MET A 250 2.95 -12.60 -7.84
C MET A 250 2.79 -13.77 -8.79
N TYR A 251 2.83 -13.54 -10.10
CA TYR A 251 2.71 -14.61 -11.10
C TYR A 251 3.96 -15.48 -11.22
N ASN A 252 5.09 -15.05 -10.62
CA ASN A 252 6.31 -15.85 -10.47
C ASN A 252 6.41 -16.52 -9.09
N GLY A 253 5.30 -16.64 -8.35
CA GLY A 253 5.23 -17.38 -7.09
C GLY A 253 5.76 -16.64 -5.87
N LYS A 254 5.95 -15.32 -5.95
CA LYS A 254 6.39 -14.49 -4.83
C LYS A 254 5.22 -13.81 -4.13
N ASP A 255 5.39 -13.54 -2.84
CA ASP A 255 4.44 -12.72 -2.10
C ASP A 255 4.87 -11.26 -2.12
N VAL A 256 3.91 -10.37 -2.32
CA VAL A 256 4.11 -8.93 -2.43
C VAL A 256 3.24 -8.20 -1.41
N LEU A 257 3.82 -7.20 -0.77
CA LEU A 257 3.10 -6.20 0.01
C LEU A 257 3.14 -4.87 -0.75
N ILE A 258 1.99 -4.32 -1.09
CA ILE A 258 1.91 -3.01 -1.74
C ILE A 258 1.18 -2.00 -0.85
N VAL A 259 1.78 -0.85 -0.66
CA VAL A 259 1.21 0.29 0.09
C VAL A 259 0.88 1.41 -0.89
N TYR A 260 -0.34 1.95 -0.82
CA TYR A 260 -0.74 3.14 -1.59
C TYR A 260 -0.94 4.32 -0.65
N ASP A 261 0.02 5.22 -0.59
CA ASP A 261 0.01 6.39 0.32
C ASP A 261 -0.06 7.71 -0.48
N ASP A 262 -1.26 8.27 -0.75
CA ASP A 262 -2.59 7.80 -0.37
C ASP A 262 -3.58 7.84 -1.56
N LEU A 263 -4.61 7.02 -1.48
CA LEU A 263 -5.65 6.96 -2.50
C LEU A 263 -6.63 8.15 -2.47
N SER A 264 -6.67 8.93 -1.40
CA SER A 264 -7.44 10.19 -1.37
C SER A 264 -6.88 11.19 -2.39
N LYS A 265 -5.54 11.36 -2.42
CA LYS A 265 -4.87 12.21 -3.42
C LYS A 265 -4.98 11.63 -4.83
N HIS A 266 -4.94 10.30 -4.96
CA HIS A 266 -5.19 9.62 -6.23
C HIS A 266 -6.56 9.99 -6.81
N ALA A 267 -7.61 9.94 -5.99
CA ALA A 267 -8.96 10.35 -6.39
C ALA A 267 -9.03 11.83 -6.79
N VAL A 268 -8.35 12.72 -6.05
CA VAL A 268 -8.27 14.15 -6.37
C VAL A 268 -7.57 14.39 -7.71
N ALA A 269 -6.46 13.68 -7.98
CA ALA A 269 -5.78 13.75 -9.27
C ALA A 269 -6.70 13.30 -10.43
N TYR A 270 -7.42 12.21 -10.23
CA TYR A 270 -8.38 11.71 -11.22
C TYR A 270 -9.54 12.69 -11.46
N ARG A 271 -10.07 13.32 -10.40
CA ARG A 271 -11.06 14.38 -10.49
C ARG A 271 -10.56 15.56 -11.32
N ALA A 272 -9.35 16.03 -11.04
CA ALA A 272 -8.73 17.14 -11.77
C ALA A 272 -8.61 16.83 -13.28
N MET A 273 -8.08 15.66 -13.63
CA MET A 273 -7.97 15.20 -15.01
C MET A 273 -9.34 15.11 -15.69
N SER A 274 -10.32 14.52 -15.01
CA SER A 274 -11.66 14.32 -15.56
C SER A 274 -12.37 15.64 -15.86
N LEU A 275 -12.23 16.64 -14.99
CA LEU A 275 -12.77 17.98 -15.20
C LEU A 275 -12.09 18.70 -16.37
N LEU A 276 -10.76 18.59 -16.48
CA LEU A 276 -10.01 19.16 -17.61
C LEU A 276 -10.38 18.51 -18.95
N LEU A 277 -10.63 17.19 -18.94
CA LEU A 277 -11.16 16.44 -20.10
C LEU A 277 -12.64 16.70 -20.35
N ARG A 278 -13.29 17.58 -19.57
CA ARG A 278 -14.73 17.91 -19.67
C ARG A 278 -15.68 16.72 -19.46
N ARG A 279 -15.26 15.72 -18.69
CA ARG A 279 -16.16 14.65 -18.24
C ARG A 279 -17.18 15.23 -17.26
N PRO A 280 -18.46 14.83 -17.32
CA PRO A 280 -19.47 15.37 -16.42
C PRO A 280 -19.17 15.03 -14.96
N PRO A 281 -19.18 16.03 -14.06
CA PRO A 281 -18.96 15.80 -12.62
C PRO A 281 -20.20 15.19 -11.96
N GLY A 282 -19.96 14.29 -10.99
CA GLY A 282 -20.94 13.75 -10.06
C GLY A 282 -20.80 14.31 -8.65
N ARG A 283 -21.01 13.46 -7.63
CA ARG A 283 -20.92 13.82 -6.22
C ARG A 283 -19.51 14.35 -5.90
N GLU A 284 -19.44 15.47 -5.19
CA GLU A 284 -18.18 16.16 -4.81
C GLU A 284 -17.27 16.48 -6.02
N ALA A 285 -17.88 16.68 -7.19
CA ALA A 285 -17.23 16.88 -8.48
C ALA A 285 -16.36 15.71 -8.97
N TYR A 286 -16.42 14.54 -8.35
CA TYR A 286 -15.80 13.34 -8.88
C TYR A 286 -16.55 12.83 -10.11
N PRO A 287 -15.86 12.23 -11.08
CA PRO A 287 -16.51 11.59 -12.21
C PRO A 287 -17.30 10.35 -11.77
N GLY A 288 -18.30 9.95 -12.53
CA GLY A 288 -19.18 8.84 -12.18
C GLY A 288 -18.49 7.47 -12.04
N ASP A 289 -17.31 7.32 -12.61
CA ASP A 289 -16.49 6.10 -12.58
C ASP A 289 -15.40 6.10 -11.49
N VAL A 290 -15.44 7.01 -10.50
CA VAL A 290 -14.43 7.05 -9.44
C VAL A 290 -14.42 5.80 -8.57
N PHE A 291 -15.55 5.11 -8.40
CA PHE A 291 -15.58 3.81 -7.76
C PHE A 291 -14.73 2.78 -8.54
N TYR A 292 -14.91 2.75 -9.86
CA TYR A 292 -14.15 1.86 -10.75
C TYR A 292 -12.66 2.18 -10.77
N LEU A 293 -12.27 3.44 -10.59
CA LEU A 293 -10.86 3.83 -10.41
C LEU A 293 -10.16 3.00 -9.35
N HIS A 294 -10.73 2.90 -8.17
CA HIS A 294 -10.14 2.18 -7.04
C HIS A 294 -10.43 0.68 -7.07
N SER A 295 -11.60 0.27 -7.55
CA SER A 295 -11.95 -1.15 -7.61
C SER A 295 -11.07 -1.92 -8.58
N ARG A 296 -10.83 -1.40 -9.80
CA ARG A 296 -9.95 -2.06 -10.77
C ARG A 296 -8.48 -2.09 -10.35
N LEU A 297 -8.05 -1.15 -9.49
CA LEU A 297 -6.74 -1.17 -8.87
C LEU A 297 -6.63 -2.24 -7.78
N LEU A 298 -7.54 -2.19 -6.81
CA LEU A 298 -7.49 -3.01 -5.60
C LEU A 298 -7.88 -4.48 -5.85
N GLU A 299 -8.71 -4.75 -6.86
CA GLU A 299 -9.02 -6.13 -7.29
C GLU A 299 -7.82 -6.88 -7.87
N ARG A 300 -6.74 -6.20 -8.24
CA ARG A 300 -5.48 -6.83 -8.68
C ARG A 300 -4.70 -7.43 -7.52
N ALA A 301 -4.98 -7.01 -6.29
CA ALA A 301 -4.44 -7.62 -5.08
C ALA A 301 -5.26 -8.89 -4.75
N ALA A 302 -4.60 -10.04 -4.73
CA ALA A 302 -5.20 -11.33 -4.48
C ALA A 302 -4.14 -12.38 -4.11
N LYS A 303 -4.55 -13.53 -3.58
CA LYS A 303 -3.78 -14.77 -3.57
C LYS A 303 -4.18 -15.56 -4.81
N VAL A 304 -3.23 -15.92 -5.65
CA VAL A 304 -3.46 -16.78 -6.81
C VAL A 304 -3.06 -18.22 -6.50
N ASN A 305 -3.75 -19.18 -7.13
CA ASN A 305 -3.44 -20.58 -6.94
C ASN A 305 -2.21 -21.02 -7.75
N ASP A 306 -1.69 -22.21 -7.49
CA ASP A 306 -0.46 -22.74 -8.07
C ASP A 306 -0.47 -22.80 -9.60
N ASN A 307 -1.63 -22.95 -10.24
CA ASN A 307 -1.74 -22.92 -11.70
C ASN A 307 -1.43 -21.53 -12.29
N TYR A 308 -1.48 -20.50 -11.47
CA TYR A 308 -1.22 -19.10 -11.83
C TYR A 308 0.00 -18.54 -11.09
N GLY A 309 0.90 -19.40 -10.61
CA GLY A 309 2.14 -19.04 -9.95
C GLY A 309 2.15 -19.21 -8.43
N GLY A 310 0.99 -19.24 -7.75
CA GLY A 310 0.89 -19.46 -6.30
C GLY A 310 1.30 -18.28 -5.42
N GLY A 311 1.64 -17.13 -5.99
CA GLY A 311 2.02 -15.93 -5.24
C GLY A 311 0.83 -15.10 -4.75
N SER A 312 1.12 -13.98 -4.12
CA SER A 312 0.10 -13.05 -3.65
C SER A 312 0.50 -11.58 -3.75
N ILE A 313 -0.51 -10.71 -3.81
CA ILE A 313 -0.35 -9.27 -3.54
C ILE A 313 -1.28 -8.90 -2.40
N THR A 314 -0.71 -8.44 -1.29
CA THR A 314 -1.43 -7.86 -0.16
C THR A 314 -1.41 -6.34 -0.30
N ALA A 315 -2.58 -5.71 -0.31
CA ALA A 315 -2.68 -4.26 -0.49
C ALA A 315 -3.04 -3.56 0.82
N LEU A 316 -2.27 -2.52 1.14
CA LEU A 316 -2.55 -1.57 2.22
C LEU A 316 -2.83 -0.19 1.62
N PRO A 317 -4.05 0.06 1.11
CA PRO A 317 -4.45 1.41 0.72
C PRO A 317 -4.59 2.31 1.95
N ILE A 318 -4.16 3.56 1.80
CA ILE A 318 -4.33 4.59 2.82
C ILE A 318 -5.37 5.59 2.33
N ILE A 319 -6.32 5.92 3.20
CA ILE A 319 -7.32 6.98 2.99
C ILE A 319 -7.21 8.00 4.12
N GLU A 320 -7.22 9.28 3.74
CA GLU A 320 -7.27 10.39 4.68
C GLU A 320 -8.71 10.85 4.86
N THR A 321 -9.17 10.89 6.11
CA THR A 321 -10.47 11.47 6.50
C THR A 321 -10.29 12.91 6.96
N GLN A 322 -11.42 13.62 7.07
CA GLN A 322 -11.52 14.92 7.71
C GLN A 322 -12.49 14.83 8.87
N ALA A 323 -12.02 15.19 10.07
CA ALA A 323 -12.79 15.11 11.31
C ALA A 323 -13.41 13.72 11.58
N GLY A 324 -12.70 12.66 11.21
CA GLY A 324 -13.14 11.27 11.41
C GLY A 324 -14.30 10.83 10.51
N ASP A 325 -14.70 11.62 9.50
CA ASP A 325 -15.86 11.30 8.65
C ASP A 325 -15.55 10.16 7.68
N ILE A 326 -15.93 8.95 8.07
CA ILE A 326 -15.86 7.73 7.24
C ILE A 326 -17.04 7.61 6.26
N SER A 327 -18.06 8.47 6.38
CA SER A 327 -19.25 8.47 5.51
C SER A 327 -19.06 9.31 4.24
N ALA A 328 -17.95 10.03 4.13
CA ALA A 328 -17.58 10.77 2.94
C ALA A 328 -17.45 9.85 1.70
N TYR A 329 -17.50 10.42 0.50
CA TYR A 329 -17.67 9.66 -0.73
C TYR A 329 -16.52 8.69 -1.01
N ILE A 330 -15.27 9.15 -0.98
CA ILE A 330 -14.11 8.28 -1.26
C ILE A 330 -13.87 7.24 -0.15
N PRO A 331 -13.91 7.60 1.16
CA PRO A 331 -13.82 6.61 2.24
C PRO A 331 -14.84 5.47 2.08
N THR A 332 -16.11 5.79 1.89
CA THR A 332 -17.18 4.79 1.72
C THR A 332 -16.91 3.84 0.56
N ASN A 333 -16.46 4.36 -0.58
CA ASN A 333 -16.12 3.56 -1.74
C ASN A 333 -14.98 2.56 -1.42
N VAL A 334 -13.90 3.02 -0.82
CA VAL A 334 -12.74 2.16 -0.54
C VAL A 334 -13.03 1.14 0.56
N ILE A 335 -13.79 1.50 1.60
CA ILE A 335 -14.27 0.55 2.63
C ILE A 335 -15.06 -0.59 1.98
N SER A 336 -15.88 -0.31 0.99
CA SER A 336 -16.69 -1.34 0.31
C SER A 336 -15.87 -2.26 -0.60
N ILE A 337 -14.75 -1.77 -1.15
CA ILE A 337 -13.86 -2.54 -2.04
C ILE A 337 -12.91 -3.45 -1.24
N THR A 338 -12.51 -3.02 -0.04
CA THR A 338 -11.50 -3.71 0.78
C THR A 338 -12.08 -4.83 1.64
N ASP A 339 -11.22 -5.70 2.13
CA ASP A 339 -11.56 -6.85 2.97
C ASP A 339 -11.52 -6.52 4.47
N GLY A 340 -11.53 -5.26 4.79
CA GLY A 340 -11.52 -4.70 6.14
C GLY A 340 -10.84 -3.35 6.20
N GLN A 341 -10.83 -2.76 7.38
CA GLN A 341 -10.20 -1.46 7.64
C GLN A 341 -9.61 -1.39 9.04
N ILE A 342 -8.47 -0.70 9.14
CA ILE A 342 -7.87 -0.26 10.39
C ILE A 342 -8.16 1.23 10.53
N PHE A 343 -9.05 1.57 11.44
CA PHE A 343 -9.45 2.95 11.70
C PHE A 343 -8.57 3.56 12.78
N LEU A 344 -7.90 4.67 12.45
CA LEU A 344 -7.07 5.44 13.37
C LEU A 344 -7.82 6.68 13.82
N GLU A 345 -8.01 6.79 15.11
CA GLU A 345 -8.80 7.85 15.75
C GLU A 345 -7.91 8.94 16.33
N THR A 346 -8.27 10.20 16.04
CA THR A 346 -7.52 11.38 16.48
C THR A 346 -7.52 11.53 18.00
N GLU A 347 -8.63 11.26 18.63
CA GLU A 347 -8.77 11.36 20.10
C GLU A 347 -7.86 10.36 20.82
N LEU A 348 -7.81 9.10 20.35
CA LEU A 348 -6.90 8.09 20.89
C LEU A 348 -5.43 8.48 20.69
N PHE A 349 -5.11 9.06 19.53
CA PHE A 349 -3.74 9.49 19.24
C PHE A 349 -3.25 10.57 20.21
N PHE A 350 -4.08 11.58 20.47
CA PHE A 350 -3.75 12.65 21.41
C PHE A 350 -3.85 12.21 22.86
N ALA A 351 -4.66 11.22 23.18
CA ALA A 351 -4.67 10.58 24.52
C ALA A 351 -3.43 9.72 24.78
N GLY A 352 -2.52 9.60 23.79
CA GLY A 352 -1.27 8.84 23.94
C GLY A 352 -1.38 7.35 23.59
N GLN A 353 -2.53 6.89 23.10
CA GLN A 353 -2.69 5.54 22.57
C GLN A 353 -2.09 5.47 21.15
N ARG A 354 -0.93 4.88 21.03
CA ARG A 354 -0.18 4.76 19.76
C ARG A 354 0.32 3.34 19.56
N PRO A 355 -0.12 2.66 18.46
CA PRO A 355 -1.00 3.15 17.40
C PRO A 355 -2.43 3.43 17.88
N ALA A 356 -3.05 4.44 17.28
CA ALA A 356 -4.38 4.95 17.66
C ALA A 356 -5.52 4.11 17.05
N VAL A 357 -5.41 2.80 17.08
CA VAL A 357 -6.37 1.86 16.47
C VAL A 357 -7.66 1.84 17.28
N ASN A 358 -8.76 2.24 16.64
CA ASN A 358 -10.09 2.09 17.22
C ASN A 358 -10.56 0.64 17.08
N SER A 359 -10.68 -0.08 18.18
CA SER A 359 -11.07 -1.50 18.20
C SER A 359 -12.53 -1.76 17.81
N GLY A 360 -13.41 -0.77 17.95
CA GLY A 360 -14.83 -0.86 17.59
C GLY A 360 -15.08 -0.72 16.09
N LEU A 361 -14.38 0.22 15.44
CA LEU A 361 -14.55 0.53 14.01
C LEU A 361 -13.63 -0.26 13.08
N SER A 362 -12.55 -0.84 13.60
CA SER A 362 -11.63 -1.65 12.84
C SER A 362 -12.15 -3.08 12.66
N VAL A 363 -11.98 -3.61 11.45
CA VAL A 363 -12.47 -4.95 11.07
C VAL A 363 -11.49 -5.59 10.11
N SER A 364 -11.17 -6.87 10.30
CA SER A 364 -10.58 -7.74 9.29
C SER A 364 -11.61 -8.83 8.92
N ARG A 365 -12.00 -8.89 7.65
CA ARG A 365 -12.97 -9.89 7.18
C ARG A 365 -12.37 -11.28 7.03
N VAL A 366 -11.04 -11.38 6.91
CA VAL A 366 -10.31 -12.65 6.92
C VAL A 366 -10.18 -13.19 8.34
N GLY A 367 -9.89 -12.30 9.29
CA GLY A 367 -9.87 -12.61 10.71
C GLY A 367 -8.90 -13.74 11.07
N GLY A 368 -9.32 -14.63 11.97
CA GLY A 368 -8.48 -15.69 12.51
C GLY A 368 -7.96 -16.73 11.50
N ALA A 369 -8.42 -16.72 10.24
CA ALA A 369 -7.81 -17.51 9.16
C ALA A 369 -6.40 -16.99 8.80
N ALA A 370 -6.15 -15.69 9.00
CA ALA A 370 -4.87 -15.03 8.79
C ALA A 370 -4.01 -14.93 10.07
N GLN A 371 -4.26 -15.77 11.06
CA GLN A 371 -3.45 -15.84 12.29
C GLN A 371 -2.81 -17.20 12.44
N ILE A 372 -1.58 -17.23 12.94
CA ILE A 372 -0.97 -18.47 13.39
C ILE A 372 -1.77 -19.02 14.60
N PRO A 373 -1.87 -20.35 14.78
CA PRO A 373 -2.63 -20.95 15.87
C PRO A 373 -2.24 -20.44 17.26
N ALA A 374 -0.95 -20.14 17.49
CA ALA A 374 -0.48 -19.56 18.74
C ALA A 374 -1.12 -18.19 19.03
N MET A 375 -1.10 -17.27 18.05
CA MET A 375 -1.70 -15.95 18.19
C MET A 375 -3.22 -16.04 18.39
N LYS A 376 -3.89 -16.88 17.60
CA LYS A 376 -5.34 -17.10 17.73
C LYS A 376 -5.74 -17.59 19.12
N LYS A 377 -4.90 -18.46 19.74
CA LYS A 377 -5.10 -18.97 21.10
C LYS A 377 -5.03 -17.86 22.14
N VAL A 378 -4.04 -16.99 22.04
CA VAL A 378 -3.77 -15.97 23.09
C VAL A 378 -4.59 -14.69 22.91
N SER A 379 -5.01 -14.34 21.69
CA SER A 379 -5.71 -13.09 21.40
C SER A 379 -7.22 -13.23 21.22
N GLY A 380 -7.77 -14.45 21.28
CA GLY A 380 -9.18 -14.70 20.93
C GLY A 380 -10.21 -13.91 21.73
N GLY A 381 -9.93 -13.55 23.00
CA GLY A 381 -10.80 -12.73 23.85
C GLY A 381 -10.48 -11.23 23.85
N LEU A 382 -9.32 -10.82 23.29
CA LEU A 382 -8.76 -9.51 23.49
C LEU A 382 -9.66 -8.35 23.00
N LYS A 383 -10.24 -8.53 21.82
CA LYS A 383 -11.17 -7.52 21.25
C LYS A 383 -12.42 -7.34 22.10
N LEU A 384 -12.97 -8.44 22.66
CA LEU A 384 -14.13 -8.41 23.52
C LEU A 384 -13.81 -7.72 24.86
N GLU A 385 -12.66 -8.03 25.45
CA GLU A 385 -12.20 -7.40 26.69
C GLU A 385 -12.06 -5.88 26.54
N LEU A 386 -11.47 -5.43 25.41
CA LEU A 386 -11.34 -4.00 25.11
C LEU A 386 -12.69 -3.33 24.85
N ALA A 387 -13.64 -4.00 24.21
CA ALA A 387 -14.99 -3.47 24.01
C ALA A 387 -15.70 -3.27 25.37
N GLN A 388 -15.63 -4.28 26.25
CA GLN A 388 -16.17 -4.20 27.61
C GLN A 388 -15.50 -3.09 28.44
N TYR A 389 -14.17 -2.98 28.34
CA TYR A 389 -13.44 -1.89 28.98
C TYR A 389 -13.95 -0.52 28.52
N SER A 390 -14.11 -0.30 27.22
CA SER A 390 -14.60 0.99 26.68
C SER A 390 -15.98 1.34 27.18
N GLU A 391 -16.89 0.35 27.28
CA GLU A 391 -18.23 0.53 27.85
C GLU A 391 -18.16 0.89 29.35
N LEU A 392 -17.31 0.20 30.12
CA LEU A 392 -17.12 0.47 31.55
C LEU A 392 -16.50 1.83 31.81
N VAL A 393 -15.55 2.29 31.00
CA VAL A 393 -14.97 3.64 31.09
C VAL A 393 -16.05 4.70 30.88
N ALA A 394 -16.89 4.54 29.85
CA ALA A 394 -17.99 5.45 29.59
C ALA A 394 -18.97 5.48 30.77
N PHE A 395 -19.29 4.33 31.34
CA PHE A 395 -20.19 4.23 32.51
C PHE A 395 -19.55 4.82 33.78
N SER A 396 -18.26 4.63 34.01
CA SER A 396 -17.55 5.12 35.21
C SER A 396 -17.53 6.64 35.31
N GLN A 397 -17.68 7.36 34.21
CA GLN A 397 -17.76 8.82 34.20
C GLN A 397 -19.08 9.35 34.86
N PHE A 398 -20.09 8.50 34.97
CA PHE A 398 -21.41 8.89 35.51
C PHE A 398 -21.71 8.35 36.92
N GLY A 399 -20.86 7.44 37.47
CA GLY A 399 -21.09 6.79 38.77
C GLY A 399 -19.87 6.87 39.70
N SER A 400 -20.13 7.17 40.99
CA SER A 400 -19.07 7.35 41.99
C SER A 400 -18.62 6.06 42.69
N ASP A 401 -19.50 5.03 42.75
CA ASP A 401 -19.23 3.77 43.45
C ASP A 401 -19.25 2.58 42.47
N LEU A 402 -18.07 2.18 42.02
CA LEU A 402 -17.90 0.95 41.24
C LEU A 402 -17.66 -0.24 42.16
N ASP A 403 -18.33 -1.34 41.89
CA ASP A 403 -18.06 -2.59 42.60
C ASP A 403 -16.63 -3.11 42.31
N LYS A 404 -16.15 -4.03 43.13
CA LYS A 404 -14.78 -4.55 43.05
C LYS A 404 -14.52 -5.25 41.72
N GLU A 405 -15.50 -5.97 41.20
CA GLU A 405 -15.33 -6.70 39.92
C GLU A 405 -15.18 -5.73 38.76
N THR A 406 -15.99 -4.65 38.72
CA THR A 406 -15.86 -3.59 37.71
C THR A 406 -14.52 -2.87 37.79
N GLN A 407 -14.01 -2.60 39.01
CA GLN A 407 -12.68 -2.01 39.19
C GLN A 407 -11.56 -2.93 38.68
N GLU A 408 -11.64 -4.23 38.93
CA GLU A 408 -10.66 -5.22 38.43
C GLU A 408 -10.70 -5.30 36.90
N ARG A 409 -11.87 -5.24 36.26
CA ARG A 409 -12.02 -5.22 34.81
C ARG A 409 -11.44 -3.96 34.18
N LEU A 410 -11.69 -2.78 34.79
CA LEU A 410 -11.07 -1.53 34.35
C LEU A 410 -9.54 -1.58 34.46
N ALA A 411 -9.02 -2.03 35.59
CA ALA A 411 -7.59 -2.17 35.78
C ALA A 411 -6.94 -3.16 34.79
N GLN A 412 -7.63 -4.24 34.41
CA GLN A 412 -7.19 -5.17 33.38
C GLN A 412 -7.16 -4.52 32.01
N GLY A 413 -8.23 -3.81 31.63
CA GLY A 413 -8.31 -3.13 30.33
C GLY A 413 -7.25 -2.04 30.16
N GLU A 414 -6.91 -1.29 31.20
CA GLU A 414 -5.84 -0.30 31.18
C GLU A 414 -4.48 -0.97 30.88
N ARG A 415 -4.19 -2.12 31.48
CA ARG A 415 -2.95 -2.87 31.23
C ARG A 415 -2.91 -3.43 29.82
N ILE A 416 -4.01 -3.92 29.29
CA ILE A 416 -4.12 -4.37 27.90
C ILE A 416 -3.82 -3.20 26.97
N LEU A 417 -4.42 -2.04 27.16
CA LEU A 417 -4.15 -0.86 26.35
C LEU A 417 -2.67 -0.44 26.42
N GLU A 418 -2.06 -0.49 27.61
CA GLU A 418 -0.66 -0.14 27.77
C GLU A 418 0.28 -1.12 27.05
N ILE A 419 -0.02 -2.42 27.08
CA ILE A 419 0.72 -3.44 26.32
C ILE A 419 0.59 -3.22 24.80
N LEU A 420 -0.58 -2.82 24.33
CA LEU A 420 -0.82 -2.59 22.91
C LEU A 420 -0.13 -1.35 22.35
N LYS A 421 0.30 -0.42 23.21
CA LYS A 421 1.13 0.71 22.77
C LYS A 421 2.48 0.21 22.25
N GLN A 422 2.92 0.82 21.17
CA GLN A 422 4.15 0.45 20.49
C GLN A 422 4.79 1.68 19.84
N PRO A 423 6.09 1.92 20.05
CA PRO A 423 6.77 3.04 19.40
C PRO A 423 6.90 2.80 17.91
N GLN A 424 6.97 3.88 17.15
CA GLN A 424 7.18 3.86 15.71
C GLN A 424 8.56 3.26 15.36
N TYR A 425 8.64 2.58 14.23
CA TYR A 425 9.85 1.90 13.72
C TYR A 425 10.40 0.80 14.64
N SER A 426 9.50 0.17 15.36
CA SER A 426 9.84 -0.90 16.29
C SER A 426 8.87 -2.08 16.16
N PRO A 427 8.79 -2.70 14.97
CA PRO A 427 7.94 -3.88 14.79
C PRO A 427 8.43 -5.02 15.68
N LEU A 428 7.49 -5.77 16.25
CA LEU A 428 7.77 -6.87 17.17
C LEU A 428 7.46 -8.21 16.47
N PRO A 429 8.41 -9.17 16.44
CA PRO A 429 8.17 -10.50 15.89
C PRO A 429 7.01 -11.22 16.56
N VAL A 430 6.28 -12.05 15.81
CA VAL A 430 5.03 -12.66 16.27
C VAL A 430 5.20 -13.55 17.51
N GLU A 431 6.33 -14.25 17.66
CA GLU A 431 6.63 -15.06 18.83
C GLU A 431 6.73 -14.22 20.11
N LYS A 432 7.30 -13.02 20.02
CA LYS A 432 7.34 -12.07 21.15
C LYS A 432 5.99 -11.48 21.46
N GLN A 433 5.20 -11.17 20.42
CA GLN A 433 3.82 -10.72 20.60
C GLN A 433 2.98 -11.77 21.32
N VAL A 434 3.08 -13.06 20.92
CA VAL A 434 2.36 -14.17 21.57
C VAL A 434 2.69 -14.24 23.06
N MET A 435 3.97 -14.15 23.43
CA MET A 435 4.40 -14.21 24.84
C MET A 435 3.83 -13.08 25.69
N ILE A 436 3.90 -11.84 25.20
CA ILE A 436 3.42 -10.70 25.98
C ILE A 436 1.90 -10.59 26.03
N ILE A 437 1.21 -10.94 24.93
CA ILE A 437 -0.24 -10.99 24.91
C ILE A 437 -0.74 -12.12 25.83
N TYR A 438 -0.08 -13.28 25.84
CA TYR A 438 -0.37 -14.35 26.80
C TYR A 438 -0.27 -13.85 28.25
N ALA A 439 0.79 -13.09 28.57
CA ALA A 439 1.00 -12.59 29.91
C ALA A 439 -0.14 -11.63 30.35
N VAL A 440 -0.58 -10.71 29.49
CA VAL A 440 -1.61 -9.75 29.86
C VAL A 440 -3.01 -10.40 29.88
N THR A 441 -3.35 -11.26 28.93
CA THR A 441 -4.67 -11.89 28.85
C THR A 441 -4.88 -12.91 29.99
N ASN A 442 -3.83 -13.54 30.46
CA ASN A 442 -3.87 -14.46 31.63
C ASN A 442 -3.63 -13.73 32.96
N LYS A 443 -3.74 -12.41 33.01
CA LYS A 443 -3.71 -11.56 34.22
C LYS A 443 -2.41 -11.61 35.02
N TYR A 444 -1.27 -11.99 34.40
CA TYR A 444 0.03 -11.95 35.08
C TYR A 444 0.49 -10.54 35.45
N LEU A 445 -0.10 -9.51 34.82
CA LEU A 445 0.21 -8.10 35.07
C LEU A 445 -0.73 -7.46 36.12
N SER A 446 -1.63 -8.21 36.74
CA SER A 446 -2.64 -7.66 37.67
C SER A 446 -2.03 -6.82 38.84
N ASP A 447 -0.84 -7.23 39.32
CA ASP A 447 -0.16 -6.58 40.43
C ASP A 447 0.91 -5.56 39.96
N VAL A 448 1.08 -5.43 38.64
CA VAL A 448 2.03 -4.48 38.06
C VAL A 448 1.36 -3.11 37.94
N PRO A 449 1.93 -2.03 38.49
CA PRO A 449 1.44 -0.66 38.25
C PRO A 449 1.41 -0.33 36.77
N VAL A 450 0.40 0.41 36.31
CA VAL A 450 0.21 0.73 34.89
C VAL A 450 1.45 1.43 34.29
N GLU A 451 2.06 2.31 35.07
CA GLU A 451 3.27 3.06 34.67
C GLU A 451 4.49 2.14 34.44
N ARG A 452 4.51 0.94 35.06
CA ARG A 452 5.60 -0.05 34.91
C ARG A 452 5.31 -1.15 33.90
N VAL A 453 4.14 -1.15 33.28
CA VAL A 453 3.75 -2.19 32.31
C VAL A 453 4.72 -2.23 31.11
N LYS A 454 5.20 -1.09 30.66
CA LYS A 454 6.16 -1.02 29.55
C LYS A 454 7.56 -1.52 29.92
N GLU A 455 7.98 -1.23 31.15
CA GLU A 455 9.20 -1.77 31.73
C GLU A 455 9.10 -3.30 31.83
N PHE A 456 7.98 -3.80 32.36
CA PHE A 456 7.68 -5.24 32.40
C PHE A 456 7.80 -5.91 31.03
N GLU A 457 7.17 -5.35 30.00
CA GLU A 457 7.24 -5.89 28.63
C GLU A 457 8.70 -6.03 28.16
N THR A 458 9.49 -4.97 28.33
CA THR A 458 10.86 -4.92 27.84
C THR A 458 11.76 -5.91 28.57
N GLU A 459 11.68 -5.93 29.89
CA GLU A 459 12.50 -6.82 30.71
C GLU A 459 12.08 -8.28 30.60
N PHE A 460 10.75 -8.54 30.53
CA PHE A 460 10.23 -9.89 30.35
C PHE A 460 10.68 -10.50 29.02
N LEU A 461 10.56 -9.77 27.91
CA LEU A 461 10.99 -10.27 26.61
C LEU A 461 12.49 -10.53 26.58
N SER A 462 13.30 -9.67 27.21
CA SER A 462 14.74 -9.90 27.37
C SER A 462 15.05 -11.12 28.22
N TYR A 463 14.32 -11.29 29.34
CA TYR A 463 14.43 -12.46 30.19
C TYR A 463 14.13 -13.77 29.44
N MET A 464 13.07 -13.79 28.64
CA MET A 464 12.69 -14.93 27.82
C MET A 464 13.75 -15.30 26.78
N GLU A 465 14.36 -14.30 26.14
CA GLU A 465 15.44 -14.54 25.17
C GLU A 465 16.69 -15.16 25.81
N GLN A 466 17.02 -14.76 27.05
CA GLN A 466 18.23 -15.22 27.76
C GLN A 466 18.03 -16.55 28.44
N ASN A 467 16.89 -16.78 29.10
CA ASN A 467 16.66 -17.91 29.96
C ASN A 467 15.76 -19.01 29.37
N HIS A 468 14.83 -18.62 28.51
CA HIS A 468 13.84 -19.52 27.88
C HIS A 468 13.73 -19.33 26.36
N PRO A 469 14.85 -19.36 25.60
CA PRO A 469 14.84 -19.13 24.16
C PRO A 469 14.01 -20.16 23.38
N ASN A 470 13.81 -21.36 23.97
CA ASN A 470 13.04 -22.44 23.35
C ASN A 470 11.57 -22.05 23.12
N VAL A 471 10.97 -21.25 23.99
CA VAL A 471 9.57 -20.82 23.86
C VAL A 471 9.39 -20.01 22.56
N GLY A 472 10.19 -18.97 22.37
CA GLY A 472 10.14 -18.16 21.16
C GLY A 472 10.47 -18.96 19.89
N LYS A 473 11.50 -19.80 19.95
CA LYS A 473 11.91 -20.67 18.85
C LYS A 473 10.81 -21.65 18.44
N SER A 474 10.19 -22.32 19.40
CA SER A 474 9.10 -23.27 19.17
C SER A 474 7.90 -22.57 18.52
N VAL A 475 7.46 -21.42 19.04
CA VAL A 475 6.35 -20.65 18.45
C VAL A 475 6.68 -20.22 17.02
N LYS A 476 7.91 -19.80 16.75
CA LYS A 476 8.34 -19.40 15.41
C LYS A 476 8.33 -20.56 14.42
N GLU A 477 8.81 -21.74 14.81
CA GLU A 477 8.94 -22.92 13.96
C GLU A 477 7.59 -23.65 13.76
N THR A 478 6.89 -23.95 14.87
CA THR A 478 5.67 -24.74 14.86
C THR A 478 4.40 -23.93 14.57
N LYS A 479 4.48 -22.60 14.72
CA LYS A 479 3.33 -21.66 14.67
C LYS A 479 2.26 -21.94 15.75
N LYS A 480 2.56 -22.80 16.71
CA LYS A 480 1.66 -23.23 17.78
C LYS A 480 2.25 -22.96 19.15
N LEU A 481 1.38 -22.79 20.12
CA LEU A 481 1.70 -22.81 21.54
C LEU A 481 1.36 -24.18 22.09
N GLU A 482 2.30 -25.13 21.95
CA GLU A 482 2.14 -26.52 22.40
C GLU A 482 2.05 -26.56 23.93
N PRO A 483 1.38 -27.56 24.54
CA PRO A 483 1.15 -27.62 25.99
C PRO A 483 2.45 -27.54 26.82
N GLU A 484 3.52 -28.19 26.37
CA GLU A 484 4.82 -28.19 27.06
C GLU A 484 5.47 -26.80 27.03
N VAL A 485 5.38 -26.11 25.88
CA VAL A 485 5.89 -24.74 25.68
C VAL A 485 5.06 -23.74 26.48
N GLU A 486 3.77 -23.96 26.59
CA GLU A 486 2.87 -23.14 27.42
C GLU A 486 3.20 -23.27 28.89
N GLU A 487 3.49 -24.49 29.40
CA GLU A 487 3.90 -24.68 30.79
C GLU A 487 5.27 -24.07 31.08
N GLU A 488 6.20 -24.13 30.14
CA GLU A 488 7.49 -23.40 30.25
C GLU A 488 7.26 -21.89 30.32
N LEU A 489 6.37 -21.35 29.47
CA LEU A 489 6.01 -19.93 29.49
C LEU A 489 5.36 -19.49 30.82
N LYS A 490 4.47 -20.32 31.39
CA LYS A 490 3.85 -20.07 32.69
C LYS A 490 4.89 -20.05 33.81
N THR A 491 5.82 -21.00 33.80
CA THR A 491 6.90 -21.10 34.77
C THR A 491 7.81 -19.88 34.69
N ALA A 492 8.22 -19.52 33.48
CA ALA A 492 9.04 -18.35 33.22
C ALA A 492 8.38 -17.03 33.69
N LEU A 493 7.08 -16.86 33.42
CA LEU A 493 6.30 -15.71 33.90
C LEU A 493 6.23 -15.65 35.42
N ALA A 494 6.04 -16.78 36.10
CA ALA A 494 5.97 -16.83 37.55
C ALA A 494 7.35 -16.54 38.21
N GLU A 495 8.45 -16.99 37.63
CA GLU A 495 9.79 -16.72 38.06
C GLU A 495 10.16 -15.26 37.81
N PHE A 496 9.95 -14.74 36.62
CA PHE A 496 10.25 -13.36 36.28
C PHE A 496 9.47 -12.38 37.18
N LYS A 497 8.18 -12.63 37.40
CA LYS A 497 7.32 -11.78 38.22
C LYS A 497 7.85 -11.62 39.66
N LYS A 498 8.47 -12.69 40.26
CA LYS A 498 9.06 -12.63 41.60
C LYS A 498 10.28 -11.71 41.68
N THR A 499 10.98 -11.56 40.58
CA THR A 499 12.18 -10.72 40.51
C THR A 499 11.86 -9.27 40.09
N PHE A 500 10.76 -9.07 39.39
CA PHE A 500 10.33 -7.78 38.88
C PHE A 500 9.58 -6.94 39.95
N LEU A 501 8.74 -7.57 40.79
CA LEU A 501 8.01 -6.93 41.89
C LEU A 501 8.85 -6.72 43.11
#